data_8a9ffed2a424889ae91c74cc7c24f8c1
#
_entry.id   8a9ffed2a424889ae91c74cc7c24f8c1
#
_cell.length_a   1.000
_cell.length_b   1.000
_cell.length_c   1.000
_cell.angle_alpha   90.00
_cell.angle_beta   90.00
_cell.angle_gamma   90.00
#
_symmetry.space_group_name_H-M   'P 1'
#
loop_
_entity.id
_entity.type
_entity.pdbx_description
1 polymer ?
#
loop_
_entity_poly.entity_id
_entity_poly.type
_entity_poly.pdbx_seq_one_letter_code
_entity_poly.pdbx_strand_id
1 'polypeptide(L)' 'MSAKVHLCDGDCGNVYYDVDLNSTCNGESFCKECMCIFLMENETCQEHSE' A
#
# COMPACT_ATOMS: atom_id res chain seq x y z
N MET A 1 -9.61 -18.75 -12.93
CA MET A 1 -8.95 -17.69 -12.57
C MET A 1 -8.45 -17.76 -11.19
N SER A 2 -7.40 -17.24 -10.91
CA SER A 2 -6.86 -17.35 -9.60
C SER A 2 -6.70 -15.99 -8.99
N ALA A 3 -6.92 -15.91 -7.71
CA ALA A 3 -6.77 -14.68 -7.01
C ALA A 3 -5.41 -14.69 -6.36
N LYS A 4 -4.64 -13.66 -6.56
CA LYS A 4 -3.33 -13.59 -5.96
C LYS A 4 -3.42 -12.79 -4.66
N VAL A 5 -2.71 -13.26 -3.67
CA VAL A 5 -2.67 -12.55 -2.40
C VAL A 5 -1.25 -12.11 -2.17
N HIS A 6 -1.11 -11.08 -1.37
CA HIS A 6 0.18 -10.49 -1.09
C HIS A 6 0.20 -9.98 0.33
N LEU A 7 1.31 -10.09 0.99
CA LEU A 7 1.43 -9.61 2.34
C LEU A 7 1.51 -8.10 2.31
N CYS A 8 0.72 -7.44 3.13
CA CYS A 8 0.77 -6.00 3.22
C CYS A 8 2.15 -5.60 3.74
N ASP A 9 2.75 -4.61 3.11
CA ASP A 9 4.07 -4.17 3.50
C ASP A 9 4.05 -3.26 4.73
N GLY A 10 2.87 -3.00 5.25
CA GLY A 10 2.78 -2.17 6.43
C GLY A 10 2.95 -2.98 7.69
N ASP A 11 2.61 -2.39 8.82
CA ASP A 11 2.81 -3.03 10.10
C ASP A 11 1.68 -3.94 10.51
N CYS A 12 0.62 -4.01 9.73
CA CYS A 12 -0.52 -4.82 10.13
C CYS A 12 -0.21 -6.30 10.05
N GLY A 13 0.69 -6.70 9.17
CA GLY A 13 1.07 -8.09 9.10
C GLY A 13 0.01 -9.00 8.51
N ASN A 14 -0.97 -8.46 7.83
CA ASN A 14 -2.04 -9.25 7.26
C ASN A 14 -1.83 -9.45 5.77
N VAL A 15 -2.52 -10.46 5.23
CA VAL A 15 -2.42 -10.74 3.82
C VAL A 15 -3.75 -10.36 3.17
N TYR A 16 -3.68 -9.75 2.00
CA TYR A 16 -4.87 -9.29 1.31
C TYR A 16 -4.78 -9.69 -0.15
N TYR A 17 -5.88 -9.60 -0.86
CA TYR A 17 -5.85 -9.86 -2.28
C TYR A 17 -5.10 -8.73 -2.96
N ASP A 18 -4.43 -9.06 -4.03
CA ASP A 18 -3.63 -8.08 -4.74
C ASP A 18 -4.45 -6.86 -5.11
N VAL A 19 -5.70 -7.08 -5.51
CA VAL A 19 -6.54 -5.96 -5.92
C VAL A 19 -6.95 -5.08 -4.75
N ASP A 20 -6.83 -5.58 -3.53
CA ASP A 20 -7.21 -4.78 -2.37
C ASP A 20 -6.03 -3.98 -1.83
N LEU A 21 -4.87 -4.15 -2.40
CA LEU A 21 -3.70 -3.42 -1.92
C LEU A 21 -3.45 -2.23 -2.81
N ASN A 22 -2.86 -1.20 -2.22
CA ASN A 22 -2.55 0.02 -2.96
C ASN A 22 -1.05 0.15 -3.10
N SER A 23 -0.58 0.41 -4.31
CA SER A 23 0.83 0.54 -4.55
C SER A 23 1.31 1.94 -4.21
N THR A 24 2.54 2.04 -3.75
CA THR A 24 3.10 3.34 -3.45
C THR A 24 4.16 3.65 -4.48
N CYS A 25 4.64 4.87 -4.46
CA CYS A 25 5.66 5.28 -5.40
C CYS A 25 6.97 4.56 -5.10
N ASN A 26 7.09 3.96 -3.93
CA ASN A 26 8.29 3.21 -3.59
C ASN A 26 8.16 1.74 -3.97
N GLY A 27 7.08 1.36 -4.59
CA GLY A 27 6.92 -0.01 -4.99
C GLY A 27 6.38 -0.91 -3.91
N GLU A 28 5.83 -0.34 -2.85
CA GLU A 28 5.28 -1.13 -1.77
C GLU A 28 3.78 -1.25 -1.94
N SER A 29 3.20 -2.26 -1.32
CA SER A 29 1.77 -2.48 -1.40
C SER A 29 1.20 -2.45 0.00
N PHE A 30 0.30 -1.52 0.25
CA PHE A 30 -0.29 -1.36 1.57
C PHE A 30 -1.78 -1.57 1.49
N CYS A 31 -2.35 -2.13 2.55
CA CYS A 31 -3.80 -2.24 2.63
C CYS A 31 -4.35 -0.84 2.86
N LYS A 32 -5.68 -0.73 2.82
CA LYS A 32 -6.31 0.56 2.91
C LYS A 32 -5.89 1.31 4.16
N GLU A 33 -5.85 0.62 5.31
CA GLU A 33 -5.51 1.28 6.54
C GLU A 33 -4.04 1.68 6.58
N CYS A 34 -3.16 0.80 6.16
CA CYS A 34 -1.74 1.10 6.17
C CYS A 34 -1.43 2.20 5.17
N MET A 35 -2.14 2.22 4.04
CA MET A 35 -1.92 3.26 3.06
C MET A 35 -2.30 4.61 3.64
N CYS A 36 -3.37 4.65 4.41
CA CYS A 36 -3.79 5.89 5.03
C CYS A 36 -2.71 6.42 5.96
N ILE A 37 -2.13 5.53 6.76
CA ILE A 37 -1.08 5.95 7.67
C ILE A 37 0.15 6.39 6.90
N PHE A 38 0.48 5.65 5.83
CA PHE A 38 1.64 6.00 5.03
C PHE A 38 1.48 7.40 4.45
N LEU A 39 0.30 7.72 3.97
CA LEU A 39 0.09 9.03 3.36
C LEU A 39 0.15 10.13 4.40
N MET A 40 -0.24 9.85 5.62
CA MET A 40 -0.15 10.86 6.64
C MET A 40 1.29 11.13 7.02
N GLU A 41 2.13 10.10 6.96
CA GLU A 41 3.52 10.29 7.34
C GLU A 41 4.40 10.64 6.17
N ASN A 42 4.02 10.23 4.97
CA ASN A 42 4.86 10.44 3.80
C ASN A 42 4.07 11.07 2.68
N GLU A 43 3.44 12.16 2.98
CA GLU A 43 2.60 12.77 1.98
C GLU A 43 3.40 13.37 0.86
N THR A 44 4.70 13.44 0.99
CA THR A 44 5.45 14.07 -0.07
C THR A 44 5.69 13.18 -1.23
N CYS A 45 5.35 11.92 -1.11
CA CYS A 45 5.69 10.98 -2.15
C CYS A 45 5.15 11.39 -3.48
N GLN A 46 3.91 11.84 -3.53
CA GLN A 46 3.34 12.13 -4.79
C GLN A 46 3.45 13.52 -5.17
N GLU A 47 3.74 14.42 -4.26
CA GLU A 47 3.68 15.73 -4.66
C GLU A 47 4.80 16.11 -5.49
N HIS A 48 5.78 15.32 -5.53
CA HIS A 48 6.86 15.78 -6.28
C HIS A 48 6.52 15.81 -7.73
N SER A 49 5.41 15.33 -8.03
CA SER A 49 5.07 15.37 -9.41
C SER A 49 4.98 16.77 -9.91
N GLU A 50 4.94 17.65 -9.13
CA GLU A 50 4.75 18.93 -9.61
C GLU A 50 5.72 19.42 -10.33
#